data_8cb99c1ae53bc06dea5aa852b3a36932
#
_entry.id   8cb99c1ae53bc06dea5aa852b3a36932
#
_cell.length_a   1.000
_cell.length_b   1.000
_cell.length_c   1.000
_cell.angle_alpha   90.00
_cell.angle_beta   90.00
_cell.angle_gamma   90.00
#
_symmetry.space_group_name_H-M   'P 1'
#
loop_
_entity.id
_entity.type
_entity.pdbx_description
1 polymer ?
#
loop_
_entity_poly.entity_id
_entity_poly.type
_entity_poly.pdbx_seq_one_letter_code
_entity_poly.pdbx_strand_id
1 'polypeptide(L)'
;MKTVVIAKDGKVTVEEVNKPRYNEHQALVKTIACGICGTDVKLLHRTFKGFPESMYPIMVGHEGVGEVVEVGAKVKGLKKGDKVLLPFVDADPENLPGLGSGWGAMSEYAVVHDPLSYPEGEAPDCAYAQTVLDEDLDPVDAAMIVTFREVLSNIRYFGIKPEESVVVFGCGPVGLTYIKFLSLIGVTKLVACDILPAKLEQAKTYGANYFINSKEQDVTAEVRKLFPEGVDFVLDAAGFPAIVN
;
A
#
# COMPACT_ATOMS: atom_id res chain seq x y z
N MET A 1 11.19 6.46 -21.29
CA MET A 1 11.37 6.40 -19.83
C MET A 1 11.77 5.00 -19.40
N LYS A 2 12.46 4.89 -18.27
CA LYS A 2 12.73 3.59 -17.65
C LYS A 2 11.56 3.18 -16.76
N THR A 3 11.26 1.87 -16.74
CA THR A 3 10.25 1.26 -15.88
C THR A 3 10.72 -0.11 -15.38
N VAL A 4 10.29 -0.50 -14.20
CA VAL A 4 10.53 -1.84 -13.66
C VAL A 4 9.43 -2.78 -14.15
N VAL A 5 9.83 -3.91 -14.73
CA VAL A 5 8.94 -4.90 -15.33
C VAL A 5 9.20 -6.27 -14.74
N ILE A 6 8.15 -6.99 -14.41
CA ILE A 6 8.23 -8.44 -14.17
C ILE A 6 7.90 -9.13 -15.49
N ALA A 7 8.91 -9.76 -16.09
CA ALA A 7 8.81 -10.46 -17.36
C ALA A 7 7.98 -11.76 -17.26
N LYS A 8 7.59 -12.34 -18.40
CA LYS A 8 6.84 -13.62 -18.44
C LYS A 8 7.59 -14.78 -17.78
N ASP A 9 8.91 -14.78 -17.88
CA ASP A 9 9.78 -15.80 -17.26
C ASP A 9 10.03 -15.57 -15.76
N GLY A 10 9.44 -14.54 -15.17
CA GLY A 10 9.57 -14.19 -13.75
C GLY A 10 10.78 -13.34 -13.42
N LYS A 11 11.58 -12.91 -14.40
CA LYS A 11 12.69 -11.99 -14.15
C LYS A 11 12.18 -10.57 -13.94
N VAL A 12 12.84 -9.87 -13.03
CA VAL A 12 12.67 -8.42 -12.85
C VAL A 12 13.70 -7.71 -13.72
N THR A 13 13.22 -6.86 -14.62
CA THR A 13 14.06 -6.10 -15.55
C THR A 13 13.74 -4.61 -15.48
N VAL A 14 14.65 -3.79 -15.98
CA VAL A 14 14.40 -2.37 -16.25
C VAL A 14 14.32 -2.21 -17.76
N GLU A 15 13.15 -1.80 -18.22
CA GLU A 15 12.86 -1.62 -19.66
C GLU A 15 12.86 -0.13 -20.04
N GLU A 16 13.29 0.19 -21.24
CA GLU A 16 13.08 1.52 -21.85
C GLU A 16 11.82 1.51 -22.69
N VAL A 17 10.86 2.34 -22.31
CA VAL A 17 9.53 2.42 -22.93
C VAL A 17 9.12 3.87 -23.20
N ASN A 18 8.06 4.10 -23.94
CA ASN A 18 7.48 5.42 -24.11
C ASN A 18 6.98 5.97 -22.76
N LYS A 19 6.93 7.30 -22.64
CA LYS A 19 6.22 7.92 -21.50
C LYS A 19 4.72 7.61 -21.59
N PRO A 20 4.02 7.49 -20.44
CA PRO A 20 2.57 7.31 -20.47
C PRO A 20 1.88 8.52 -21.14
N ARG A 21 0.85 8.26 -21.90
CA ARG A 21 -0.06 9.30 -22.40
C ARG A 21 -0.97 9.74 -21.26
N TYR A 22 -1.36 10.98 -21.27
CA TYR A 22 -2.37 11.52 -20.34
C TYR A 22 -3.41 12.32 -21.13
N ASN A 23 -4.62 12.40 -20.60
CA ASN A 23 -5.73 13.11 -21.22
C ASN A 23 -6.00 14.47 -20.54
N GLU A 24 -7.06 15.14 -20.98
CA GLU A 24 -7.42 16.47 -20.48
C GLU A 24 -7.78 16.53 -18.98
N HIS A 25 -8.07 15.41 -18.34
CA HIS A 25 -8.43 15.26 -16.91
C HIS A 25 -7.29 14.79 -16.04
N GLN A 26 -6.12 14.59 -16.60
CA GLN A 26 -4.98 13.94 -15.95
C GLN A 26 -3.76 14.88 -15.92
N ALA A 27 -2.83 14.55 -15.06
CA ALA A 27 -1.52 15.20 -15.00
C ALA A 27 -0.41 14.17 -15.15
N LEU A 28 0.65 14.53 -15.89
CA LEU A 28 1.89 13.77 -15.97
C LEU A 28 2.73 14.05 -14.74
N VAL A 29 3.21 13.00 -14.12
CA VAL A 29 3.99 13.03 -12.89
C VAL A 29 5.36 12.43 -13.14
N LYS A 30 6.41 13.07 -12.64
CA LYS A 30 7.74 12.50 -12.53
C LYS A 30 7.89 11.83 -11.19
N THR A 31 8.10 10.53 -11.17
CA THR A 31 8.22 9.75 -9.93
C THR A 31 9.45 10.19 -9.14
N ILE A 32 9.29 10.41 -7.84
CA ILE A 32 10.37 10.74 -6.88
C ILE A 32 10.75 9.50 -6.10
N ALA A 33 9.76 8.78 -5.57
CA ALA A 33 9.95 7.57 -4.77
C ALA A 33 8.81 6.58 -5.00
N CYS A 34 9.09 5.29 -4.82
CA CYS A 34 8.09 4.25 -4.76
C CYS A 34 8.53 3.19 -3.77
N GLY A 35 7.67 2.87 -2.80
CA GLY A 35 7.89 1.78 -1.86
C GLY A 35 7.87 0.41 -2.54
N ILE A 36 8.60 -0.55 -1.97
CA ILE A 36 8.51 -1.97 -2.34
C ILE A 36 7.62 -2.66 -1.32
N CYS A 37 6.49 -3.18 -1.76
CA CYS A 37 5.47 -3.81 -0.92
C CYS A 37 5.49 -5.34 -1.06
N GLY A 38 4.91 -6.03 -0.09
CA GLY A 38 4.65 -7.47 -0.18
C GLY A 38 3.77 -7.86 -1.39
N THR A 39 2.97 -6.94 -1.89
CA THR A 39 2.19 -7.12 -3.12
C THR A 39 3.08 -7.26 -4.35
N ASP A 40 4.17 -6.51 -4.46
CA ASP A 40 5.13 -6.64 -5.57
C ASP A 40 5.79 -8.03 -5.56
N VAL A 41 6.10 -8.55 -4.36
CA VAL A 41 6.61 -9.92 -4.18
C VAL A 41 5.56 -10.96 -4.60
N LYS A 42 4.28 -10.75 -4.24
CA LYS A 42 3.18 -11.63 -4.67
C LYS A 42 2.96 -11.60 -6.18
N LEU A 43 3.11 -10.44 -6.82
CA LEU A 43 3.09 -10.32 -8.29
C LEU A 43 4.26 -11.08 -8.91
N LEU A 44 5.47 -10.96 -8.35
CA LEU A 44 6.65 -11.71 -8.82
C LEU A 44 6.42 -13.23 -8.76
N HIS A 45 5.82 -13.73 -7.69
CA HIS A 45 5.53 -15.15 -7.49
C HIS A 45 4.19 -15.61 -8.10
N ARG A 46 3.45 -14.76 -8.81
CA ARG A 46 2.13 -15.08 -9.42
C ARG A 46 1.06 -15.51 -8.41
N THR A 47 1.18 -15.09 -7.16
CA THR A 47 0.25 -15.47 -6.07
C THR A 47 -0.77 -14.39 -5.73
N PHE A 48 -0.68 -13.20 -6.35
CA PHE A 48 -1.65 -12.14 -6.14
C PHE A 48 -2.88 -12.36 -7.03
N LYS A 49 -4.05 -12.50 -6.38
CA LYS A 49 -5.33 -12.73 -7.08
C LYS A 49 -5.71 -11.52 -7.94
N GLY A 50 -6.29 -11.76 -9.11
CA GLY A 50 -6.72 -10.71 -10.04
C GLY A 50 -5.68 -10.33 -11.11
N PHE A 51 -4.48 -10.92 -11.05
CA PHE A 51 -3.41 -10.69 -12.02
C PHE A 51 -3.07 -12.00 -12.76
N PRO A 52 -3.83 -12.38 -13.81
CA PRO A 52 -3.58 -13.61 -14.57
C PRO A 52 -2.29 -13.50 -15.38
N GLU A 53 -1.73 -14.65 -15.76
CA GLU A 53 -0.52 -14.74 -16.59
C GLU A 53 -0.58 -13.93 -17.90
N SER A 54 -1.76 -13.72 -18.45
CA SER A 54 -1.97 -12.92 -19.67
C SER A 54 -1.62 -11.44 -19.50
N MET A 55 -1.56 -10.91 -18.27
CA MET A 55 -1.16 -9.53 -18.00
C MET A 55 0.36 -9.32 -18.05
N TYR A 56 1.14 -10.41 -18.01
CA TYR A 56 2.60 -10.31 -18.02
C TYR A 56 3.18 -10.28 -19.45
N PRO A 57 4.25 -9.52 -19.70
CA PRO A 57 5.05 -8.74 -18.72
C PRO A 57 4.27 -7.57 -18.13
N ILE A 58 4.54 -7.22 -16.88
CA ILE A 58 3.76 -6.25 -16.11
C ILE A 58 4.66 -5.18 -15.46
N MET A 59 4.30 -3.91 -15.60
CA MET A 59 4.91 -2.80 -14.87
C MET A 59 4.39 -2.80 -13.43
N VAL A 60 5.26 -2.58 -12.45
CA VAL A 60 4.93 -2.73 -11.02
C VAL A 60 5.13 -1.45 -10.20
N GLY A 61 4.70 -1.49 -8.95
CA GLY A 61 4.78 -0.41 -7.97
C GLY A 61 3.44 0.30 -7.76
N HIS A 62 3.04 0.46 -6.49
CA HIS A 62 1.76 1.06 -6.11
C HIS A 62 1.86 1.97 -4.87
N GLU A 63 3.04 2.12 -4.28
CA GLU A 63 3.31 3.05 -3.17
C GLU A 63 4.15 4.23 -3.68
N GLY A 64 3.68 4.85 -4.79
CA GLY A 64 4.40 5.89 -5.49
C GLY A 64 4.10 7.30 -4.98
N VAL A 65 5.13 8.15 -5.04
CA VAL A 65 5.05 9.61 -4.89
C VAL A 65 5.81 10.26 -6.04
N GLY A 66 5.26 11.32 -6.61
CA GLY A 66 5.92 12.05 -7.67
C GLY A 66 5.53 13.52 -7.71
N GLU A 67 6.18 14.27 -8.59
CA GLU A 67 5.93 15.68 -8.84
C GLU A 67 5.19 15.87 -10.16
N VAL A 68 4.14 16.68 -10.16
CA VAL A 68 3.39 17.06 -11.36
C VAL A 68 4.29 17.91 -12.27
N VAL A 69 4.52 17.43 -13.48
CA VAL A 69 5.36 18.13 -14.48
C VAL A 69 4.55 18.74 -15.62
N GLU A 70 3.40 18.16 -15.96
CA GLU A 70 2.47 18.64 -16.97
C GLU A 70 1.02 18.39 -16.50
N VAL A 71 0.08 19.23 -16.93
CA VAL A 71 -1.34 19.11 -16.58
C VAL A 71 -2.21 19.16 -17.85
N GLY A 72 -3.27 18.37 -17.86
CA GLY A 72 -4.27 18.36 -18.92
C GLY A 72 -5.16 19.62 -18.89
N ALA A 73 -5.82 19.91 -20.00
CA ALA A 73 -6.54 21.17 -20.21
C ALA A 73 -7.73 21.40 -19.28
N LYS A 74 -8.30 20.34 -18.71
CA LYS A 74 -9.45 20.42 -17.78
C LYS A 74 -9.06 20.27 -16.32
N VAL A 75 -7.80 20.00 -16.01
CA VAL A 75 -7.31 19.86 -14.64
C VAL A 75 -7.55 21.16 -13.85
N LYS A 76 -8.05 21.05 -12.62
CA LYS A 76 -8.42 22.16 -11.73
C LYS A 76 -7.72 22.08 -10.38
N GLY A 77 -7.57 20.86 -9.84
CA GLY A 77 -7.07 20.60 -8.48
C GLY A 77 -5.58 20.32 -8.41
N LEU A 78 -4.90 20.22 -9.55
CA LEU A 78 -3.46 19.93 -9.63
C LEU A 78 -2.74 21.03 -10.39
N LYS A 79 -1.54 21.36 -9.98
CA LYS A 79 -0.64 22.28 -10.68
C LYS A 79 0.78 21.72 -10.77
N LYS A 80 1.55 22.23 -11.72
CA LYS A 80 2.98 21.88 -11.85
C LYS A 80 3.74 22.20 -10.57
N GLY A 81 4.55 21.24 -10.12
CA GLY A 81 5.31 21.29 -8.87
C GLY A 81 4.60 20.64 -7.67
N ASP A 82 3.30 20.33 -7.76
CA ASP A 82 2.62 19.61 -6.69
C ASP A 82 3.24 18.23 -6.52
N LYS A 83 3.49 17.82 -5.27
CA LYS A 83 3.82 16.44 -4.93
C LYS A 83 2.52 15.66 -4.76
N VAL A 84 2.41 14.50 -5.39
CA VAL A 84 1.19 13.70 -5.43
C VAL A 84 1.45 12.25 -5.09
N LEU A 85 0.46 11.65 -4.42
CA LEU A 85 0.46 10.24 -4.03
C LEU A 85 -0.19 9.39 -5.12
N LEU A 86 0.26 8.12 -5.23
CA LEU A 86 -0.34 7.09 -6.08
C LEU A 86 -0.40 7.43 -7.59
N PRO A 87 0.69 7.94 -8.20
CA PRO A 87 0.72 8.01 -9.65
C PRO A 87 0.77 6.58 -10.24
N PHE A 88 0.04 6.35 -11.34
CA PHE A 88 -0.04 5.05 -12.00
C PHE A 88 0.38 5.14 -13.47
N VAL A 89 0.73 3.98 -14.03
CA VAL A 89 0.90 3.79 -15.48
C VAL A 89 -0.09 2.71 -15.90
N ASP A 90 -1.13 3.11 -16.59
CA ASP A 90 -2.13 2.17 -17.12
C ASP A 90 -1.58 1.35 -18.28
N ALA A 91 -2.16 0.18 -18.52
CA ALA A 91 -1.90 -0.57 -19.74
C ALA A 91 -2.42 0.22 -20.96
N ASP A 92 -1.53 0.49 -21.89
CA ASP A 92 -1.84 1.22 -23.12
C ASP A 92 -1.24 0.47 -24.31
N PRO A 93 -1.99 -0.45 -24.94
CA PRO A 93 -1.48 -1.30 -26.02
C PRO A 93 -0.91 -0.55 -27.23
N GLU A 94 -1.37 0.68 -27.47
CA GLU A 94 -0.89 1.48 -28.60
C GLU A 94 0.42 2.22 -28.27
N ASN A 95 0.61 2.64 -27.03
CA ASN A 95 1.78 3.42 -26.59
C ASN A 95 2.81 2.56 -25.85
N LEU A 96 2.35 1.56 -25.09
CA LEU A 96 3.15 0.62 -24.28
C LEU A 96 2.86 -0.83 -24.73
N PRO A 97 3.17 -1.21 -25.98
CA PRO A 97 2.76 -2.47 -26.55
C PRO A 97 3.33 -3.67 -25.78
N GLY A 98 2.44 -4.60 -25.46
CA GLY A 98 2.79 -5.85 -24.79
C GLY A 98 3.11 -5.75 -23.31
N LEU A 99 2.87 -4.58 -22.66
CA LEU A 99 3.04 -4.38 -21.23
C LEU A 99 1.68 -4.28 -20.55
N GLY A 100 1.49 -5.08 -19.49
CA GLY A 100 0.39 -4.94 -18.55
C GLY A 100 0.73 -3.94 -17.43
N SER A 101 -0.29 -3.54 -16.66
CA SER A 101 -0.13 -2.65 -15.52
C SER A 101 -0.38 -3.39 -14.21
N GLY A 102 0.60 -3.34 -13.31
CA GLY A 102 0.50 -3.60 -11.88
C GLY A 102 0.73 -2.28 -11.13
N TRP A 103 -0.07 -1.27 -11.50
CA TRP A 103 -0.01 0.15 -11.13
C TRP A 103 1.17 0.92 -11.75
N GLY A 104 2.35 0.33 -11.90
CA GLY A 104 3.45 0.88 -12.68
C GLY A 104 4.18 2.10 -12.08
N ALA A 105 4.01 2.40 -10.79
CA ALA A 105 4.65 3.56 -10.16
C ALA A 105 6.18 3.44 -10.04
N MET A 106 6.75 2.25 -10.24
CA MET A 106 8.21 2.06 -10.36
C MET A 106 8.69 2.42 -11.79
N SER A 107 8.19 3.51 -12.33
CA SER A 107 8.54 4.12 -13.62
C SER A 107 9.01 5.55 -13.40
N GLU A 108 9.85 6.08 -14.29
CA GLU A 108 10.31 7.49 -14.20
C GLU A 108 9.16 8.49 -14.33
N TYR A 109 8.10 8.12 -15.04
CA TYR A 109 6.89 8.93 -15.21
C TYR A 109 5.64 8.07 -15.04
N ALA A 110 4.61 8.68 -14.47
CA ALA A 110 3.31 8.09 -14.27
C ALA A 110 2.21 9.16 -14.41
N VAL A 111 0.97 8.81 -14.19
CA VAL A 111 -0.19 9.70 -14.38
C VAL A 111 -1.03 9.73 -13.11
N VAL A 112 -1.59 10.88 -12.80
CA VAL A 112 -2.64 11.05 -11.79
C VAL A 112 -3.87 11.67 -12.42
N HIS A 113 -5.03 11.31 -11.89
CA HIS A 113 -6.32 11.92 -12.26
C HIS A 113 -6.65 13.08 -11.34
N ASP A 114 -7.28 14.11 -11.87
CA ASP A 114 -7.87 15.17 -11.07
C ASP A 114 -9.38 14.93 -10.94
N PRO A 115 -9.89 14.48 -9.77
CA PRO A 115 -11.32 14.21 -9.61
C PRO A 115 -12.20 15.44 -9.81
N LEU A 116 -11.65 16.65 -9.59
CA LEU A 116 -12.38 17.91 -9.76
C LEU A 116 -12.59 18.31 -11.23
N SER A 117 -11.91 17.65 -12.15
CA SER A 117 -12.00 17.91 -13.59
C SER A 117 -13.11 17.13 -14.28
N TYR A 118 -13.60 16.06 -13.66
CA TYR A 118 -14.66 15.20 -14.18
C TYR A 118 -16.05 15.74 -13.81
N PRO A 119 -17.12 15.42 -14.58
CA PRO A 119 -18.49 15.55 -14.10
C PRO A 119 -18.70 14.74 -12.82
N GLU A 120 -19.70 15.11 -12.04
CA GLU A 120 -20.03 14.45 -10.78
C GLU A 120 -20.30 12.96 -10.97
N GLY A 121 -19.56 12.12 -10.24
CA GLY A 121 -19.68 10.65 -10.28
C GLY A 121 -18.98 9.97 -11.47
N GLU A 122 -18.29 10.70 -12.35
CA GLU A 122 -17.63 10.13 -13.53
C GLU A 122 -16.11 9.96 -13.36
N ALA A 123 -15.53 10.47 -12.29
CA ALA A 123 -14.10 10.26 -11.99
C ALA A 123 -13.84 8.77 -11.65
N PRO A 124 -12.76 8.18 -12.14
CA PRO A 124 -12.41 6.81 -11.77
C PRO A 124 -12.08 6.74 -10.28
N ASP A 125 -12.35 5.59 -9.64
CA ASP A 125 -12.17 5.40 -8.19
C ASP A 125 -10.75 5.75 -7.71
N CYS A 126 -9.73 5.44 -8.52
CA CYS A 126 -8.34 5.76 -8.20
C CYS A 126 -8.09 7.26 -8.05
N ALA A 127 -8.84 8.13 -8.75
CA ALA A 127 -8.70 9.57 -8.67
C ALA A 127 -8.91 10.10 -7.24
N TYR A 128 -9.80 9.49 -6.47
CA TYR A 128 -10.07 9.88 -5.08
C TYR A 128 -8.98 9.43 -4.10
N ALA A 129 -8.16 8.47 -4.50
CA ALA A 129 -7.00 8.03 -3.74
C ALA A 129 -5.74 8.86 -4.06
N GLN A 130 -5.68 9.45 -5.25
CA GLN A 130 -4.59 10.30 -5.74
C GLN A 130 -4.72 11.70 -5.14
N THR A 131 -3.82 12.05 -4.22
CA THR A 131 -3.96 13.27 -3.40
C THR A 131 -2.69 14.11 -3.48
N VAL A 132 -2.86 15.43 -3.49
CA VAL A 132 -1.74 16.36 -3.29
C VAL A 132 -1.23 16.22 -1.86
N LEU A 133 0.07 16.12 -1.71
CA LEU A 133 0.76 16.04 -0.43
C LEU A 133 1.07 17.44 0.10
N ASP A 134 1.17 17.55 1.41
CA ASP A 134 1.67 18.75 2.08
C ASP A 134 3.13 19.03 1.64
N GLU A 135 3.48 20.28 1.41
CA GLU A 135 4.80 20.68 0.92
C GLU A 135 5.94 20.30 1.89
N ASP A 136 5.64 20.26 3.20
CA ASP A 136 6.60 19.93 4.26
C ASP A 136 6.89 18.41 4.39
N LEU A 137 6.13 17.55 3.70
CA LEU A 137 6.36 16.11 3.75
C LEU A 137 7.56 15.69 2.89
N ASP A 138 8.43 14.87 3.47
CA ASP A 138 9.45 14.18 2.70
C ASP A 138 8.77 13.16 1.75
N PRO A 139 9.05 13.20 0.45
CA PRO A 139 8.41 12.31 -0.52
C PRO A 139 8.69 10.82 -0.29
N VAL A 140 9.84 10.47 0.29
CA VAL A 140 10.20 9.08 0.58
C VAL A 140 9.35 8.56 1.73
N ASP A 141 9.23 9.36 2.80
CA ASP A 141 8.37 9.02 3.94
C ASP A 141 6.89 9.02 3.53
N ALA A 142 6.48 9.93 2.65
CA ALA A 142 5.12 10.04 2.15
C ALA A 142 4.65 8.79 1.35
N ALA A 143 5.55 7.99 0.79
CA ALA A 143 5.19 6.73 0.14
C ALA A 143 4.45 5.76 1.10
N MET A 144 4.75 5.83 2.40
CA MET A 144 4.05 5.05 3.44
C MET A 144 2.60 5.48 3.70
N ILE A 145 2.18 6.66 3.22
CA ILE A 145 0.80 7.15 3.41
C ILE A 145 -0.21 6.21 2.75
N VAL A 146 0.17 5.50 1.69
CA VAL A 146 -0.68 4.47 1.06
C VAL A 146 -1.08 3.43 2.10
N THR A 147 -0.10 2.78 2.72
CA THR A 147 -0.31 1.79 3.79
C THR A 147 -1.05 2.41 4.99
N PHE A 148 -0.72 3.63 5.40
CA PHE A 148 -1.39 4.31 6.53
C PHE A 148 -2.88 4.53 6.26
N ARG A 149 -3.24 4.95 5.06
CA ARG A 149 -4.65 5.15 4.67
C ARG A 149 -5.43 3.85 4.63
N GLU A 150 -4.85 2.78 4.09
CA GLU A 150 -5.47 1.45 4.05
C GLU A 150 -5.73 0.92 5.46
N VAL A 151 -4.74 0.97 6.33
CA VAL A 151 -4.86 0.51 7.73
C VAL A 151 -5.90 1.35 8.50
N LEU A 152 -5.85 2.67 8.38
CA LEU A 152 -6.81 3.55 9.05
C LEU A 152 -8.24 3.32 8.55
N SER A 153 -8.40 3.11 7.24
CA SER A 153 -9.69 2.77 6.63
C SER A 153 -10.23 1.45 7.20
N ASN A 154 -9.39 0.42 7.32
CA ASN A 154 -9.78 -0.86 7.91
C ASN A 154 -10.17 -0.74 9.38
N ILE A 155 -9.40 -0.03 10.20
CA ILE A 155 -9.75 0.19 11.61
C ILE A 155 -11.11 0.87 11.73
N ARG A 156 -11.40 1.87 10.91
CA ARG A 156 -12.68 2.56 10.87
C ARG A 156 -13.83 1.67 10.36
N TYR A 157 -13.57 0.89 9.32
CA TYR A 157 -14.55 -0.03 8.73
C TYR A 157 -14.99 -1.11 9.74
N PHE A 158 -14.05 -1.69 10.48
CA PHE A 158 -14.34 -2.66 11.54
C PHE A 158 -14.89 -2.01 12.81
N GLY A 159 -14.80 -0.69 12.94
CA GLY A 159 -15.31 0.06 14.07
C GLY A 159 -14.56 -0.24 15.38
N ILE A 160 -13.26 -0.56 15.31
CA ILE A 160 -12.45 -0.91 16.49
C ILE A 160 -12.37 0.27 17.46
N LYS A 161 -12.69 0.03 18.74
CA LYS A 161 -12.76 1.03 19.80
C LYS A 161 -11.66 0.83 20.84
N PRO A 162 -11.38 1.87 21.67
CA PRO A 162 -10.34 1.82 22.69
C PRO A 162 -10.46 0.71 23.73
N GLU A 163 -11.69 0.34 24.10
CA GLU A 163 -11.98 -0.68 25.12
C GLU A 163 -11.80 -2.12 24.64
N GLU A 164 -11.70 -2.33 23.33
CA GLU A 164 -11.64 -3.65 22.72
C GLU A 164 -10.23 -4.26 22.79
N SER A 165 -10.18 -5.58 22.71
CA SER A 165 -8.96 -6.38 22.72
C SER A 165 -8.62 -6.82 21.28
N VAL A 166 -7.36 -6.57 20.87
CA VAL A 166 -6.91 -6.79 19.51
C VAL A 166 -5.62 -7.60 19.49
N VAL A 167 -5.59 -8.66 18.67
CA VAL A 167 -4.37 -9.40 18.34
C VAL A 167 -3.95 -9.05 16.92
N VAL A 168 -2.70 -8.66 16.74
CA VAL A 168 -2.10 -8.39 15.43
C VAL A 168 -1.04 -9.45 15.14
N PHE A 169 -1.24 -10.25 14.11
CA PHE A 169 -0.28 -11.21 13.60
C PHE A 169 0.60 -10.57 12.52
N GLY A 170 1.92 -10.66 12.75
CA GLY A 170 2.94 -10.06 11.88
C GLY A 170 3.25 -8.62 12.25
N CYS A 171 4.49 -8.36 12.65
CA CYS A 171 5.02 -7.03 12.99
C CYS A 171 5.89 -6.47 11.83
N GLY A 172 5.47 -6.70 10.59
CA GLY A 172 5.98 -6.02 9.40
C GLY A 172 5.42 -4.58 9.28
N PRO A 173 5.68 -3.86 8.19
CA PRO A 173 5.22 -2.47 8.01
C PRO A 173 3.70 -2.30 8.25
N VAL A 174 2.87 -3.16 7.67
CA VAL A 174 1.41 -3.13 7.86
C VAL A 174 1.02 -3.39 9.32
N GLY A 175 1.57 -4.45 9.94
CA GLY A 175 1.25 -4.79 11.33
C GLY A 175 1.71 -3.72 12.32
N LEU A 176 2.90 -3.15 12.14
CA LEU A 176 3.38 -2.03 12.94
C LEU A 176 2.50 -0.78 12.78
N THR A 177 1.96 -0.55 11.57
CA THR A 177 1.00 0.53 11.32
C THR A 177 -0.31 0.30 12.07
N TYR A 178 -0.87 -0.94 12.05
CA TYR A 178 -2.03 -1.29 12.88
C TYR A 178 -1.75 -1.04 14.36
N ILE A 179 -0.63 -1.56 14.88
CA ILE A 179 -0.25 -1.39 16.29
C ILE A 179 -0.16 0.08 16.65
N LYS A 180 0.49 0.90 15.82
CA LYS A 180 0.63 2.33 16.06
C LYS A 180 -0.72 3.05 16.08
N PHE A 181 -1.57 2.81 15.08
CA PHE A 181 -2.85 3.50 15.01
C PHE A 181 -3.83 3.04 16.08
N LEU A 182 -3.86 1.75 16.40
CA LEU A 182 -4.66 1.22 17.51
C LEU A 182 -4.20 1.84 18.85
N SER A 183 -2.90 1.94 19.07
CA SER A 183 -2.36 2.62 20.26
C SER A 183 -2.74 4.10 20.29
N LEU A 184 -2.70 4.82 19.16
CA LEU A 184 -3.07 6.24 19.08
C LEU A 184 -4.55 6.50 19.35
N ILE A 185 -5.44 5.58 18.99
CA ILE A 185 -6.87 5.68 19.35
C ILE A 185 -7.18 5.19 20.76
N GLY A 186 -6.18 4.71 21.51
CA GLY A 186 -6.30 4.37 22.92
C GLY A 186 -6.55 2.91 23.24
N VAL A 187 -6.39 1.97 22.28
CA VAL A 187 -6.46 0.53 22.56
C VAL A 187 -5.29 0.13 23.47
N THR A 188 -5.60 -0.42 24.63
CA THR A 188 -4.62 -0.88 25.64
C THR A 188 -4.56 -2.39 25.82
N LYS A 189 -5.51 -3.13 25.21
CA LYS A 189 -5.50 -4.60 25.17
C LYS A 189 -4.97 -5.07 23.81
N LEU A 190 -3.73 -4.64 23.46
CA LEU A 190 -3.13 -4.80 22.14
C LEU A 190 -1.99 -5.82 22.18
N VAL A 191 -2.20 -6.96 21.57
CA VAL A 191 -1.26 -8.08 21.49
C VAL A 191 -0.56 -8.06 20.13
N ALA A 192 0.77 -8.10 20.14
CA ALA A 192 1.61 -8.28 18.96
C ALA A 192 2.13 -9.72 18.89
N CYS A 193 1.92 -10.39 17.76
CA CYS A 193 2.42 -11.73 17.50
C CYS A 193 3.38 -11.71 16.30
N ASP A 194 4.59 -12.23 16.48
CA ASP A 194 5.58 -12.41 15.40
C ASP A 194 6.50 -13.60 15.73
N ILE A 195 7.17 -14.16 14.73
CA ILE A 195 8.18 -15.21 14.90
C ILE A 195 9.57 -14.66 15.25
N LEU A 196 9.80 -13.37 15.03
CA LEU A 196 11.10 -12.70 15.20
C LEU A 196 11.10 -11.82 16.45
N PRO A 197 11.93 -12.10 17.49
CA PRO A 197 12.01 -11.29 18.68
C PRO A 197 12.29 -9.80 18.41
N ALA A 198 13.13 -9.49 17.43
CA ALA A 198 13.42 -8.10 17.05
C ALA A 198 12.18 -7.33 16.56
N LYS A 199 11.21 -8.03 15.93
CA LYS A 199 9.95 -7.44 15.49
C LYS A 199 9.01 -7.18 16.65
N LEU A 200 9.01 -8.03 17.66
CA LEU A 200 8.24 -7.81 18.90
C LEU A 200 8.79 -6.61 19.67
N GLU A 201 10.11 -6.42 19.74
CA GLU A 201 10.71 -5.22 20.34
C GLU A 201 10.33 -3.94 19.57
N GLN A 202 10.27 -3.99 18.23
CA GLN A 202 9.72 -2.88 17.46
C GLN A 202 8.26 -2.62 17.80
N ALA A 203 7.41 -3.65 17.87
CA ALA A 203 6.00 -3.53 18.20
C ALA A 203 5.78 -2.85 19.56
N LYS A 204 6.67 -3.09 20.53
CA LYS A 204 6.68 -2.42 21.83
C LYS A 204 6.85 -0.91 21.68
N THR A 205 7.78 -0.45 20.87
CA THR A 205 8.01 0.98 20.65
C THR A 205 6.86 1.65 19.90
N TYR A 206 6.03 0.87 19.17
CA TYR A 206 4.85 1.33 18.46
C TYR A 206 3.58 1.31 19.31
N GLY A 207 3.62 0.73 20.53
CA GLY A 207 2.55 0.82 21.50
C GLY A 207 1.77 -0.46 21.80
N ALA A 208 2.26 -1.63 21.34
CA ALA A 208 1.71 -2.91 21.78
C ALA A 208 1.95 -3.12 23.28
N ASN A 209 0.99 -3.77 23.95
CA ASN A 209 1.01 -3.99 25.40
C ASN A 209 1.46 -5.42 25.77
N TYR A 210 1.19 -6.39 24.88
CA TYR A 210 1.51 -7.80 25.08
C TYR A 210 2.22 -8.35 23.85
N PHE A 211 3.11 -9.35 24.07
CA PHE A 211 4.01 -9.86 23.03
C PHE A 211 4.03 -11.37 23.06
N ILE A 212 3.82 -12.01 21.91
CA ILE A 212 3.82 -13.48 21.77
C ILE A 212 4.75 -13.85 20.62
N ASN A 213 5.79 -14.63 20.91
CA ASN A 213 6.61 -15.26 19.88
C ASN A 213 5.91 -16.52 19.38
N SER A 214 5.24 -16.42 18.24
CA SER A 214 4.46 -17.53 17.68
C SER A 214 5.29 -18.71 17.16
N LYS A 215 6.61 -18.59 17.14
CA LYS A 215 7.53 -19.71 16.86
C LYS A 215 7.80 -20.57 18.10
N GLU A 216 7.71 -19.99 19.30
CA GLU A 216 8.12 -20.61 20.56
C GLU A 216 6.93 -20.86 21.50
N GLN A 217 5.81 -20.17 21.28
CA GLN A 217 4.65 -20.20 22.15
C GLN A 217 3.38 -20.59 21.38
N ASP A 218 2.47 -21.28 22.04
CA ASP A 218 1.10 -21.48 21.56
C ASP A 218 0.32 -20.18 21.72
N VAL A 219 0.07 -19.51 20.60
CA VAL A 219 -0.59 -18.19 20.59
C VAL A 219 -1.98 -18.26 21.22
N THR A 220 -2.75 -19.30 20.93
CA THR A 220 -4.09 -19.48 21.49
C THR A 220 -4.06 -19.61 23.02
N ALA A 221 -3.15 -20.44 23.53
CA ALA A 221 -2.96 -20.62 24.97
C ALA A 221 -2.52 -19.32 25.66
N GLU A 222 -1.57 -18.57 25.05
CA GLU A 222 -1.08 -17.32 25.63
C GLU A 222 -2.18 -16.23 25.59
N VAL A 223 -2.91 -16.12 24.50
CA VAL A 223 -4.04 -15.17 24.40
C VAL A 223 -5.11 -15.52 25.42
N ARG A 224 -5.45 -16.81 25.65
CA ARG A 224 -6.43 -17.23 26.64
C ARG A 224 -6.01 -16.97 28.09
N LYS A 225 -4.70 -16.96 28.38
CA LYS A 225 -4.20 -16.53 29.70
C LYS A 225 -4.44 -15.04 29.95
N LEU A 226 -4.29 -14.20 28.91
CA LEU A 226 -4.52 -12.77 28.98
C LEU A 226 -6.00 -12.41 28.95
N PHE A 227 -6.76 -13.10 28.10
CA PHE A 227 -8.16 -12.85 27.81
C PHE A 227 -8.92 -14.20 27.80
N PRO A 228 -9.40 -14.68 28.99
CA PRO A 228 -10.04 -16.00 29.11
C PRO A 228 -11.25 -16.19 28.19
N GLU A 229 -12.03 -15.13 27.97
CA GLU A 229 -13.21 -15.15 27.10
C GLU A 229 -12.84 -15.00 25.60
N GLY A 230 -11.61 -14.72 25.28
CA GLY A 230 -11.11 -14.42 23.93
C GLY A 230 -10.87 -12.94 23.70
N VAL A 231 -10.64 -12.60 22.44
CA VAL A 231 -10.40 -11.21 22.00
C VAL A 231 -11.48 -10.77 21.01
N ASP A 232 -11.70 -9.47 20.92
CA ASP A 232 -12.73 -8.88 20.06
C ASP A 232 -12.29 -8.91 18.60
N PHE A 233 -11.00 -8.67 18.31
CA PHE A 233 -10.46 -8.64 16.96
C PHE A 233 -9.15 -9.41 16.82
N VAL A 234 -9.02 -10.08 15.67
CA VAL A 234 -7.77 -10.68 15.20
C VAL A 234 -7.45 -10.11 13.83
N LEU A 235 -6.29 -9.49 13.68
CA LEU A 235 -5.82 -8.86 12.45
C LEU A 235 -4.62 -9.65 11.90
N ASP A 236 -4.77 -10.25 10.72
CA ASP A 236 -3.69 -10.92 10.02
C ASP A 236 -2.97 -9.95 9.07
N ALA A 237 -1.81 -9.44 9.49
CA ALA A 237 -0.91 -8.62 8.69
C ALA A 237 0.30 -9.41 8.15
N ALA A 238 0.37 -10.72 8.40
CA ALA A 238 1.43 -11.61 7.90
C ALA A 238 1.03 -12.32 6.61
N GLY A 239 -0.27 -12.64 6.45
CA GLY A 239 -0.82 -13.27 5.25
C GLY A 239 -0.39 -14.73 5.05
N PHE A 240 -0.07 -15.45 6.12
CA PHE A 240 0.27 -16.88 6.05
C PHE A 240 -0.94 -17.76 6.36
N PRO A 241 -1.25 -18.79 5.53
CA PRO A 241 -2.38 -19.69 5.75
C PRO A 241 -2.43 -20.34 7.13
N ALA A 242 -1.26 -20.58 7.75
CA ALA A 242 -1.17 -21.20 9.08
C ALA A 242 -1.70 -20.32 10.24
N ILE A 243 -1.98 -19.03 9.99
CA ILE A 243 -2.54 -18.13 11.00
C ILE A 243 -4.07 -18.24 11.04
N VAL A 244 -4.69 -18.61 9.92
CA VAL A 244 -6.16 -18.60 9.74
C VAL A 244 -6.76 -20.00 9.91
N ASN A 245 -5.94 -21.06 9.98
CA ASN A 245 -6.30 -22.44 10.23
C ASN A 245 -5.94 -22.81 11.67
#